data_3ce9f529950da6b810675915cf82da01
#
_entry.id   3ce9f529950da6b810675915cf82da01
#
_cell.length_a   1.000
_cell.length_b   1.000
_cell.length_c   1.000
_cell.angle_alpha   90.00
_cell.angle_beta   90.00
_cell.angle_gamma   90.00
#
_symmetry.space_group_name_H-M   'P 1'
#
loop_
_entity.id
_entity.type
_entity.pdbx_description
1 polymer ?
#
loop_
_entity_poly.entity_id
_entity_poly.type
_entity_poly.pdbx_seq_one_letter_code
_entity_poly.pdbx_strand_id
1 'polypeptide(L)'
;MHAVETAYPATRVDAWAANSSHCQAHYHIVAEAEPDVLCRVLNYFALQLLTPTQVSVNREADLLSIDIVMAGLSWHRAQVIGEKIRNLISVCALNVWSAD
;
A
#
# COMPACT_ATOMS: atom_id res chain seq x y z
N MET A 1 -4.98 2.21 27.33
CA MET A 1 -5.03 1.96 27.10
C MET A 1 -4.59 1.84 27.32
N HIS A 2 -4.52 2.38 27.28
CA HIS A 2 -4.28 2.47 27.13
C HIS A 2 -3.41 2.59 27.08
N ALA A 3 -3.03 2.78 27.11
CA ALA A 3 -2.48 2.95 26.82
C ALA A 3 -1.64 3.20 26.80
N VAL A 4 -1.49 3.35 26.88
CA VAL A 4 -1.07 3.60 26.56
C VAL A 4 -0.45 3.95 26.58
N GLU A 5 -0.41 4.11 26.56
CA GLU A 5 -0.20 4.43 26.20
C GLU A 5 0.55 4.73 26.30
N THR A 6 0.82 4.78 26.55
CA THR A 6 1.36 5.09 26.28
C THR A 6 2.22 5.39 26.40
N ALA A 7 2.11 5.43 26.58
CA ALA A 7 2.81 5.82 26.61
C ALA A 7 3.71 5.78 26.21
N TYR A 8 3.99 5.86 25.64
CA TYR A 8 4.86 5.92 24.93
C TYR A 8 5.62 6.78 24.83
N PRO A 9 6.26 6.85 25.04
CA PRO A 9 6.79 7.90 25.03
C PRO A 9 7.18 8.36 23.87
N ALA A 10 7.61 8.12 23.48
CA ALA A 10 7.93 8.53 22.26
C ALA A 10 6.98 9.45 21.66
N THR A 11 6.57 10.33 22.37
CA THR A 11 5.49 11.12 21.94
C THR A 11 5.82 12.00 20.78
N ARG A 12 7.01 12.57 20.70
CA ARG A 12 7.29 13.42 19.57
C ARG A 12 7.46 12.61 18.30
N VAL A 13 8.06 11.47 18.42
CA VAL A 13 8.15 10.57 17.28
C VAL A 13 6.76 10.09 16.90
N ASP A 14 5.96 9.83 17.90
CA ASP A 14 4.61 9.38 17.64
C ASP A 14 3.78 10.46 16.99
N ALA A 15 3.98 11.70 17.39
CA ALA A 15 3.26 12.79 16.77
C ALA A 15 3.65 12.94 15.30
N TRP A 16 4.92 12.79 15.02
CA TRP A 16 5.38 12.85 13.66
C TRP A 16 4.79 11.71 12.83
N ALA A 17 4.80 10.52 13.40
CA ALA A 17 4.24 9.36 12.72
C ALA A 17 2.74 9.51 12.54
N ALA A 18 2.06 10.06 13.52
CA ALA A 18 0.63 10.26 13.42
C ALA A 18 0.28 11.20 12.28
N ASN A 19 1.04 12.28 12.12
CA ASN A 19 0.79 13.19 11.02
C ASN A 19 0.95 12.53 9.67
N SER A 20 1.94 11.66 9.54
CA SER A 20 2.19 11.03 8.26
C SER A 20 1.40 9.74 8.07
N SER A 21 0.76 9.23 9.11
CA SER A 21 0.07 7.95 9.05
C SER A 21 -1.43 8.07 8.79
N HIS A 22 -1.93 9.27 8.52
CA HIS A 22 -3.35 9.45 8.24
C HIS A 22 -3.65 9.52 6.76
N CYS A 23 -2.74 9.07 5.96
CA CYS A 23 -2.91 9.04 4.52
C CYS A 23 -3.77 7.85 4.12
N GLN A 24 -4.64 8.06 3.16
CA GLN A 24 -5.33 6.98 2.48
C GLN A 24 -4.74 6.89 1.10
N ALA A 25 -4.00 5.83 0.85
CA ALA A 25 -3.29 5.67 -0.41
C ALA A 25 -4.07 4.79 -1.36
N HIS A 26 -4.13 5.21 -2.61
CA HIS A 26 -4.75 4.47 -3.68
C HIS A 26 -3.69 4.04 -4.65
N TYR A 27 -3.72 2.77 -5.03
CA TYR A 27 -2.81 2.21 -6.03
C TYR A 27 -3.61 1.72 -7.21
N HIS A 28 -3.16 2.08 -8.39
CA HIS A 28 -3.69 1.50 -9.62
C HIS A 28 -2.53 0.85 -10.35
N ILE A 29 -2.63 -0.46 -10.52
CA ILE A 29 -1.53 -1.25 -11.06
C ILE A 29 -2.03 -1.97 -12.30
N VAL A 30 -1.25 -1.86 -13.37
CA VAL A 30 -1.50 -2.64 -14.57
C VAL A 30 -0.35 -3.64 -14.71
N ALA A 31 -0.68 -4.90 -14.82
CA ALA A 31 0.31 -5.96 -14.85
C ALA A 31 -0.08 -7.02 -15.85
N GLU A 32 0.92 -7.78 -16.29
CA GLU A 32 0.64 -8.94 -17.11
C GLU A 32 -0.11 -9.97 -16.27
N ALA A 33 -1.06 -10.67 -16.89
CA ALA A 33 -1.93 -11.60 -16.17
C ALA A 33 -1.24 -12.92 -15.89
N GLU A 34 -0.20 -12.84 -15.06
CA GLU A 34 0.52 -14.02 -14.59
C GLU A 34 -0.20 -14.59 -13.37
N PRO A 35 -0.19 -15.91 -13.19
CA PRO A 35 -0.94 -16.52 -12.08
C PRO A 35 -0.55 -16.01 -10.70
N ASP A 36 0.70 -15.60 -10.50
CA ASP A 36 1.20 -15.22 -9.19
C ASP A 36 1.34 -13.72 -8.98
N VAL A 37 1.01 -12.89 -9.98
CA VAL A 37 1.30 -11.47 -9.85
C VAL A 37 0.47 -10.82 -8.75
N LEU A 38 -0.79 -11.18 -8.62
CA LEU A 38 -1.62 -10.60 -7.57
C LEU A 38 -1.07 -10.92 -6.18
N CYS A 39 -0.67 -12.17 -5.98
CA CYS A 39 -0.09 -12.57 -4.70
C CYS A 39 1.20 -11.84 -4.41
N ARG A 40 2.04 -11.65 -5.41
CA ARG A 40 3.30 -10.92 -5.23
C ARG A 40 3.06 -9.47 -4.86
N VAL A 41 2.10 -8.83 -5.52
CA VAL A 41 1.74 -7.44 -5.21
C VAL A 41 1.24 -7.33 -3.78
N LEU A 42 0.28 -8.17 -3.41
CA LEU A 42 -0.29 -8.11 -2.07
C LEU A 42 0.73 -8.44 -0.99
N ASN A 43 1.71 -9.26 -1.32
CA ASN A 43 2.73 -9.64 -0.35
C ASN A 43 3.57 -8.44 0.11
N TYR A 44 3.76 -7.43 -0.74
CA TYR A 44 4.50 -6.25 -0.31
C TYR A 44 3.80 -5.52 0.82
N PHE A 45 2.47 -5.52 0.82
CA PHE A 45 1.72 -4.94 1.91
C PHE A 45 1.76 -5.84 3.14
N ALA A 46 1.66 -7.14 2.94
CA ALA A 46 1.71 -8.09 4.04
C ALA A 46 3.04 -8.01 4.80
N LEU A 47 4.15 -7.86 4.07
CA LEU A 47 5.46 -7.74 4.68
C LEU A 47 5.58 -6.49 5.55
N GLN A 48 4.78 -5.48 5.27
CA GLN A 48 4.74 -4.25 6.06
C GLN A 48 3.66 -4.30 7.13
N LEU A 49 3.03 -5.45 7.32
CA LEU A 49 1.96 -5.64 8.28
C LEU A 49 0.75 -4.75 7.98
N LEU A 50 0.48 -4.56 6.70
CA LEU A 50 -0.63 -3.74 6.25
C LEU A 50 -1.69 -4.62 5.61
N THR A 51 -2.95 -4.30 5.90
CA THR A 51 -4.08 -4.99 5.31
C THR A 51 -4.85 -3.99 4.45
N PRO A 52 -5.04 -4.28 3.16
CA PRO A 52 -5.83 -3.38 2.32
C PRO A 52 -7.25 -3.25 2.82
N THR A 53 -7.80 -2.05 2.69
CA THR A 53 -9.21 -1.85 2.98
C THR A 53 -10.09 -2.24 1.80
N GLN A 54 -9.52 -2.23 0.61
CA GLN A 54 -10.26 -2.61 -0.59
C GLN A 54 -9.29 -3.07 -1.66
N VAL A 55 -9.64 -4.14 -2.34
CA VAL A 55 -8.87 -4.65 -3.47
C VAL A 55 -9.86 -5.00 -4.58
N SER A 56 -9.62 -4.49 -5.77
CA SER A 56 -10.41 -4.83 -6.94
C SER A 56 -9.47 -5.31 -8.03
N VAL A 57 -9.83 -6.39 -8.68
CA VAL A 57 -9.03 -6.95 -9.75
C VAL A 57 -9.92 -7.16 -10.95
N ASN A 58 -9.44 -6.70 -12.10
CA ASN A 58 -10.17 -6.86 -13.34
C ASN A 58 -9.20 -7.35 -14.40
N ARG A 59 -9.56 -8.44 -15.05
CA ARG A 59 -8.71 -9.00 -16.11
C ARG A 59 -9.30 -8.66 -17.46
N GLU A 60 -8.46 -8.17 -18.35
CA GLU A 60 -8.86 -7.88 -19.70
C GLU A 60 -7.77 -8.41 -20.62
N ALA A 61 -8.09 -9.47 -21.38
CA ALA A 61 -7.12 -10.15 -22.23
C ALA A 61 -5.93 -10.61 -21.39
N ASP A 62 -4.75 -10.14 -21.69
CA ASP A 62 -3.52 -10.56 -21.02
C ASP A 62 -3.08 -9.61 -19.92
N LEU A 63 -3.94 -8.68 -19.53
CA LEU A 63 -3.60 -7.68 -18.53
C LEU A 63 -4.52 -7.75 -17.32
N LEU A 64 -3.97 -7.46 -16.17
CA LEU A 64 -4.74 -7.27 -14.94
C LEU A 64 -4.70 -5.81 -14.55
N SER A 65 -5.85 -5.27 -14.18
CA SER A 65 -5.94 -3.97 -13.52
C SER A 65 -6.22 -4.24 -12.06
N ILE A 66 -5.33 -3.80 -11.18
CA ILE A 66 -5.45 -4.03 -9.75
C ILE A 66 -5.57 -2.69 -9.07
N ASP A 67 -6.65 -2.50 -8.33
CA ASP A 67 -6.88 -1.27 -7.56
C ASP A 67 -6.87 -1.62 -6.09
N ILE A 68 -6.03 -0.94 -5.33
CA ILE A 68 -5.84 -1.21 -3.91
C ILE A 68 -5.98 0.08 -3.13
N VAL A 69 -6.75 0.03 -2.05
CA VAL A 69 -6.88 1.16 -1.13
C VAL A 69 -6.29 0.75 0.20
N MET A 70 -5.38 1.57 0.70
CA MET A 70 -4.71 1.37 1.98
C MET A 70 -4.96 2.58 2.86
N ALA A 71 -5.21 2.34 4.13
CA ALA A 71 -5.42 3.42 5.08
C ALA A 71 -4.38 3.31 6.20
N GLY A 72 -4.13 4.42 6.87
CA GLY A 72 -3.31 4.40 8.07
C GLY A 72 -1.82 4.28 7.85
N LEU A 73 -1.33 4.69 6.69
CA LEU A 73 0.11 4.65 6.45
C LEU A 73 0.58 6.03 6.00
N SER A 74 1.87 6.31 6.22
CA SER A 74 2.43 7.57 5.77
C SER A 74 2.54 7.59 4.25
N TRP A 75 2.48 8.79 3.69
CA TRP A 75 2.65 8.94 2.25
C TRP A 75 4.00 8.42 1.79
N HIS A 76 5.04 8.63 2.61
CA HIS A 76 6.37 8.13 2.27
C HIS A 76 6.38 6.60 2.15
N ARG A 77 5.76 5.91 3.11
CA ARG A 77 5.68 4.45 3.06
C ARG A 77 4.89 4.00 1.84
N ALA A 78 3.81 4.72 1.54
CA ALA A 78 2.99 4.38 0.37
C ALA A 78 3.82 4.42 -0.90
N GLN A 79 4.64 5.46 -1.05
CA GLN A 79 5.48 5.61 -2.22
C GLN A 79 6.58 4.55 -2.28
N VAL A 80 7.18 4.23 -1.15
CA VAL A 80 8.23 3.21 -1.10
C VAL A 80 7.68 1.86 -1.54
N ILE A 81 6.51 1.50 -1.02
CA ILE A 81 5.88 0.24 -1.41
C ILE A 81 5.55 0.26 -2.89
N GLY A 82 5.03 1.38 -3.39
CA GLY A 82 4.73 1.52 -4.81
C GLY A 82 5.94 1.29 -5.69
N GLU A 83 7.10 1.81 -5.29
CA GLU A 83 8.31 1.60 -6.07
C GLU A 83 8.74 0.14 -6.09
N LYS A 84 8.58 -0.54 -4.97
CA LYS A 84 8.92 -1.97 -4.91
C LYS A 84 8.01 -2.78 -5.83
N ILE A 85 6.72 -2.46 -5.83
CA ILE A 85 5.77 -3.15 -6.72
C ILE A 85 6.09 -2.83 -8.17
N ARG A 86 6.41 -1.57 -8.47
CA ARG A 86 6.72 -1.16 -9.83
C ARG A 86 7.90 -1.93 -10.41
N ASN A 87 8.79 -2.38 -9.55
CA ASN A 87 9.97 -3.12 -9.99
C ASN A 87 9.72 -4.60 -10.26
N LEU A 88 8.51 -5.09 -10.02
CA LEU A 88 8.17 -6.45 -10.41
C LEU A 88 8.14 -6.55 -11.92
N ILE A 89 8.69 -7.65 -12.44
CA ILE A 89 8.82 -7.80 -13.89
C ILE A 89 7.46 -7.73 -14.58
N SER A 90 6.45 -8.34 -13.99
CA SER A 90 5.13 -8.40 -14.62
C SER A 90 4.36 -7.10 -14.53
N VAL A 91 4.81 -6.14 -13.73
CA VAL A 91 4.10 -4.88 -13.57
C VAL A 91 4.47 -3.93 -14.72
N CYS A 92 3.46 -3.50 -15.46
CA CYS A 92 3.64 -2.60 -16.61
C CYS A 92 3.59 -1.15 -16.19
N ALA A 93 2.72 -0.82 -15.24
CA ALA A 93 2.54 0.56 -14.79
C ALA A 93 1.96 0.56 -13.38
N LEU A 94 2.30 1.59 -12.64
CA LEU A 94 1.74 1.77 -11.29
C LEU A 94 1.61 3.25 -11.02
N ASN A 95 0.43 3.63 -10.55
CA ASN A 95 0.15 4.97 -10.05
C ASN A 95 -0.26 4.86 -8.60
N VAL A 96 0.26 5.75 -7.78
CA VAL A 96 -0.16 5.83 -6.38
C VAL A 96 -0.49 7.29 -6.07
N TRP A 97 -1.59 7.50 -5.37
CA TRP A 97 -1.99 8.85 -4.98
C TRP A 97 -2.69 8.81 -3.64
N SER A 98 -2.75 9.97 -3.01
CA SER A 98 -3.44 10.13 -1.74
C SER A 98 -4.83 10.68 -2.00
N ALA A 99 -5.82 10.09 -1.34
CA ALA A 99 -7.21 10.54 -1.47
C ALA A 99 -7.55 11.61 -0.43
N ASP A 100 -6.61 11.95 0.42
CA ASP A 100 -6.84 13.00 1.41
C ASP A 100 -6.59 14.37 0.81
#